data_1a895a92a4308f0420f2d41d4371eba2
#
_entry.id   1a895a92a4308f0420f2d41d4371eba2
#
_cell.length_a   1.000
_cell.length_b   1.000
_cell.length_c   1.000
_cell.angle_alpha   90.00
_cell.angle_beta   90.00
_cell.angle_gamma   90.00
#
_symmetry.space_group_name_H-M   'P 1'
#
loop_
_entity.id
_entity.type
_entity.pdbx_description
1 polymer ?
#
loop_
_entity_poly.entity_id
_entity_poly.type
_entity_poly.pdbx_seq_one_letter_code
_entity_poly.pdbx_strand_id
1 'polypeptide(L)'
;MFEKYVRKSLTFIVAMSISFVASALTRTEEHHFFRHRGMDREYLLYIPEGIGPDAPLVMVLHGYGGRAMKGGENLREVADREKFAVCYAQGAKDARGKTCWNVGYPFQSGLKTDDVDFLCKLARHLQKEYNLSRNNTFLTGMSNGGEMCYLMAYLRPDFFAAVAPISGLTLVWMDKELHSKGPVPLMEVHGTSDKTSAWAGEPENEGGWGAYLSVPMAVAKWAVEAKCTHEVTETLPKKRNEVVLHRYCGGEPAWKGG
;
A
#
# COMPACT_ATOMS: atom_id res chain seq x y z
N MET A 1 -62.52 18.42 -58.17
CA MET A 1 -62.09 17.23 -58.88
C MET A 1 -60.57 17.03 -58.60
N PHE A 2 -60.18 15.94 -58.07
CA PHE A 2 -58.83 15.51 -57.58
C PHE A 2 -58.42 15.98 -56.18
N GLU A 3 -58.81 15.19 -55.19
CA GLU A 3 -58.21 15.10 -53.91
C GLU A 3 -56.81 14.48 -54.02
N LYS A 4 -55.81 15.16 -53.50
CA LYS A 4 -54.46 14.61 -53.26
C LYS A 4 -54.35 14.15 -51.83
N TYR A 5 -54.32 12.86 -51.67
CA TYR A 5 -53.93 12.22 -50.43
C TYR A 5 -52.45 12.54 -50.04
N VAL A 6 -52.27 13.25 -48.94
CA VAL A 6 -50.99 13.44 -48.32
C VAL A 6 -50.89 12.39 -47.21
N ARG A 7 -50.13 11.34 -47.46
CA ARG A 7 -49.70 10.40 -46.41
C ARG A 7 -48.70 11.10 -45.49
N LYS A 8 -49.10 11.35 -44.26
CA LYS A 8 -48.17 11.73 -43.18
C LYS A 8 -47.47 10.47 -42.68
N SER A 9 -46.21 10.30 -43.05
CA SER A 9 -45.33 9.31 -42.42
C SER A 9 -44.95 9.80 -41.03
N LEU A 10 -45.48 9.17 -40.00
CA LEU A 10 -45.09 9.38 -38.61
C LEU A 10 -43.80 8.63 -38.37
N THR A 11 -42.68 9.33 -38.39
CA THR A 11 -41.39 8.75 -37.99
C THR A 11 -41.34 8.77 -36.47
N PHE A 12 -41.53 7.61 -35.84
CA PHE A 12 -41.26 7.41 -34.42
C PHE A 12 -39.75 7.41 -34.21
N ILE A 13 -39.21 8.50 -33.69
CA ILE A 13 -37.87 8.55 -33.13
C ILE A 13 -37.97 7.94 -31.73
N VAL A 14 -37.60 6.69 -31.58
CA VAL A 14 -37.34 6.08 -30.27
C VAL A 14 -36.02 6.64 -29.78
N ALA A 15 -36.10 7.68 -28.96
CA ALA A 15 -34.97 8.14 -28.17
C ALA A 15 -34.68 7.09 -27.11
N MET A 16 -33.69 6.26 -27.38
CA MET A 16 -33.14 5.31 -26.41
C MET A 16 -32.32 6.12 -25.42
N SER A 17 -32.97 6.62 -24.37
CA SER A 17 -32.29 7.18 -23.20
C SER A 17 -31.52 6.07 -22.52
N ILE A 18 -30.22 5.99 -22.80
CA ILE A 18 -29.29 5.24 -22.01
C ILE A 18 -29.19 5.99 -20.68
N SER A 19 -30.02 5.60 -19.73
CA SER A 19 -29.85 5.99 -18.33
C SER A 19 -28.56 5.32 -17.85
N PHE A 20 -27.47 6.08 -17.86
CA PHE A 20 -26.32 5.76 -17.03
C PHE A 20 -26.85 5.84 -15.59
N VAL A 21 -27.22 4.72 -15.03
CA VAL A 21 -27.34 4.58 -13.59
C VAL A 21 -25.91 4.65 -13.08
N ALA A 22 -25.46 5.87 -12.79
CA ALA A 22 -24.34 6.07 -11.89
C ALA A 22 -24.80 5.45 -10.56
N SER A 23 -24.43 4.19 -10.32
CA SER A 23 -24.58 3.58 -9.02
C SER A 23 -23.81 4.49 -8.08
N ALA A 24 -24.53 5.24 -7.26
CA ALA A 24 -23.94 5.96 -6.14
C ALA A 24 -23.33 4.88 -5.27
N LEU A 25 -22.00 4.68 -5.43
CA LEU A 25 -21.20 3.84 -4.56
C LEU A 25 -21.34 4.47 -3.17
N THR A 26 -22.23 3.90 -2.38
CA THR A 26 -22.42 4.29 -0.98
C THR A 26 -21.08 4.10 -0.27
N ARG A 27 -20.73 5.02 0.62
CA ARG A 27 -19.54 5.09 1.49
C ARG A 27 -19.36 3.86 2.42
N THR A 28 -19.71 2.66 1.97
CA THR A 28 -19.59 1.44 2.75
C THR A 28 -18.27 0.76 2.43
N GLU A 29 -17.52 0.47 3.48
CA GLU A 29 -16.45 -0.52 3.39
C GLU A 29 -17.08 -1.83 3.04
N GLU A 30 -16.68 -2.38 1.92
CA GLU A 30 -17.13 -3.68 1.53
C GLU A 30 -16.03 -4.70 1.80
N HIS A 31 -16.40 -5.79 2.45
CA HIS A 31 -15.56 -6.97 2.59
C HIS A 31 -15.55 -7.70 1.26
N HIS A 32 -14.37 -7.84 0.71
CA HIS A 32 -14.14 -8.53 -0.55
C HIS A 32 -13.18 -9.70 -0.34
N PHE A 33 -13.22 -10.63 -1.28
CA PHE A 33 -12.28 -11.75 -1.34
C PHE A 33 -11.59 -11.80 -2.69
N PHE A 34 -10.29 -12.02 -2.65
CA PHE A 34 -9.47 -12.20 -3.84
C PHE A 34 -8.84 -13.60 -3.82
N ARG A 35 -9.15 -14.41 -4.83
CA ARG A 35 -8.60 -15.77 -4.94
C ARG A 35 -7.13 -15.71 -5.35
N HIS A 36 -6.25 -16.14 -4.46
CA HIS A 36 -4.81 -16.18 -4.71
C HIS A 36 -4.24 -17.55 -4.35
N ARG A 37 -3.64 -18.27 -5.33
CA ARG A 37 -3.00 -19.58 -5.14
C ARG A 37 -3.86 -20.58 -4.35
N GLY A 38 -5.16 -20.64 -4.67
CA GLY A 38 -6.09 -21.56 -4.02
C GLY A 38 -6.64 -21.10 -2.67
N MET A 39 -6.26 -19.94 -2.18
CA MET A 39 -6.72 -19.35 -0.93
C MET A 39 -7.56 -18.10 -1.20
N ASP A 40 -8.68 -17.94 -0.49
CA ASP A 40 -9.45 -16.70 -0.51
C ASP A 40 -8.83 -15.73 0.50
N ARG A 41 -8.31 -14.61 -0.01
CA ARG A 41 -7.67 -13.55 0.77
C ARG A 41 -8.66 -12.39 0.89
N GLU A 42 -8.98 -12.02 2.12
CA GLU A 42 -9.89 -10.92 2.42
C GLU A 42 -9.20 -9.56 2.25
N TYR A 43 -9.98 -8.56 1.83
CA TYR A 43 -9.58 -7.16 1.88
C TYR A 43 -10.80 -6.26 2.06
N LEU A 44 -10.58 -5.07 2.60
CA LEU A 44 -11.57 -4.01 2.64
C LEU A 44 -11.17 -2.94 1.62
N LEU A 45 -12.14 -2.47 0.87
CA LEU A 45 -11.92 -1.42 -0.12
C LEU A 45 -12.75 -0.20 0.23
N TYR A 46 -12.13 0.96 0.19
CA TYR A 46 -12.78 2.24 0.31
C TYR A 46 -12.52 3.10 -0.92
N ILE A 47 -13.57 3.52 -1.57
CA ILE A 47 -13.52 4.40 -2.74
C ILE A 47 -14.28 5.69 -2.41
N PRO A 48 -13.62 6.86 -2.38
CA PRO A 48 -14.27 8.14 -2.18
C PRO A 48 -15.31 8.45 -3.26
N GLU A 49 -16.35 9.14 -2.89
CA GLU A 49 -17.31 9.67 -3.85
C GLU A 49 -16.65 10.67 -4.80
N GLY A 50 -16.98 10.57 -6.09
CA GLY A 50 -16.44 11.45 -7.12
C GLY A 50 -14.96 11.23 -7.44
N ILE A 51 -14.41 10.05 -7.12
CA ILE A 51 -13.07 9.66 -7.56
C ILE A 51 -13.05 9.55 -9.09
N GLY A 52 -12.06 10.18 -9.72
CA GLY A 52 -11.90 10.14 -11.18
C GLY A 52 -11.19 8.89 -11.68
N PRO A 53 -11.15 8.68 -13.00
CA PRO A 53 -10.31 7.66 -13.60
C PRO A 53 -8.83 7.96 -13.33
N ASP A 54 -7.99 6.92 -13.32
CA ASP A 54 -6.55 7.00 -13.02
C ASP A 54 -6.23 7.58 -11.63
N ALA A 55 -7.20 7.50 -10.69
CA ALA A 55 -6.97 7.95 -9.33
C ALA A 55 -5.96 7.06 -8.59
N PRO A 56 -5.19 7.61 -7.64
CA PRO A 56 -4.21 6.83 -6.88
C PRO A 56 -4.85 5.71 -6.04
N LEU A 57 -4.07 4.65 -5.81
CA LEU A 57 -4.40 3.56 -4.89
C LEU A 57 -3.39 3.51 -3.74
N VAL A 58 -3.86 3.52 -2.51
CA VAL A 58 -3.05 3.28 -1.32
C VAL A 58 -3.41 1.92 -0.73
N MET A 59 -2.45 1.03 -0.63
CA MET A 59 -2.59 -0.25 0.06
C MET A 59 -2.07 -0.13 1.48
N VAL A 60 -2.85 -0.61 2.45
CA VAL A 60 -2.56 -0.51 3.89
C VAL A 60 -2.43 -1.89 4.49
N LEU A 61 -1.32 -2.15 5.17
CA LEU A 61 -0.97 -3.44 5.76
C LEU A 61 -0.99 -3.36 7.29
N HIS A 62 -1.73 -4.26 7.92
CA HIS A 62 -1.78 -4.36 9.38
C HIS A 62 -0.52 -4.97 9.99
N GLY A 63 -0.29 -4.77 11.28
CA GLY A 63 0.76 -5.44 12.05
C GLY A 63 0.46 -6.90 12.37
N TYR A 64 1.42 -7.59 12.99
CA TYR A 64 1.28 -9.00 13.39
C TYR A 64 0.08 -9.23 14.33
N GLY A 65 -0.76 -10.21 14.03
CA GLY A 65 -2.00 -10.50 14.72
C GLY A 65 -3.12 -9.48 14.49
N GLY A 66 -2.88 -8.49 13.62
CA GLY A 66 -3.83 -7.44 13.28
C GLY A 66 -4.93 -7.89 12.34
N ARG A 67 -5.79 -6.95 11.99
CA ARG A 67 -6.85 -7.11 10.99
C ARG A 67 -6.83 -5.92 10.05
N ALA A 68 -7.35 -6.12 8.84
CA ALA A 68 -7.67 -5.03 7.95
C ALA A 68 -8.49 -3.98 8.72
N MET A 69 -8.09 -2.71 8.64
CA MET A 69 -8.74 -1.57 9.30
C MET A 69 -8.78 -1.55 10.86
N LYS A 70 -8.04 -2.37 11.53
CA LYS A 70 -7.96 -2.28 12.98
C LYS A 70 -6.77 -1.38 13.39
N GLY A 71 -7.06 -0.36 14.19
CA GLY A 71 -6.05 0.60 14.68
C GLY A 71 -6.16 1.96 14.01
N GLY A 72 -5.18 2.83 14.20
CA GLY A 72 -5.18 4.23 13.74
C GLY A 72 -4.95 4.44 12.22
N GLU A 73 -5.08 3.41 11.43
CA GLU A 73 -4.74 3.44 9.99
C GLU A 73 -5.92 3.82 9.10
N ASN A 74 -6.95 4.44 9.69
CA ASN A 74 -8.11 4.87 8.91
C ASN A 74 -7.79 6.11 8.08
N LEU A 75 -7.57 5.90 6.79
CA LEU A 75 -7.24 6.96 5.83
C LEU A 75 -8.46 7.57 5.13
N ARG A 76 -9.70 7.25 5.53
CA ARG A 76 -10.90 7.66 4.77
C ARG A 76 -11.04 9.18 4.64
N GLU A 77 -10.90 9.91 5.73
CA GLU A 77 -11.03 11.38 5.69
C GLU A 77 -9.97 12.00 4.76
N VAL A 78 -8.75 11.44 4.79
CA VAL A 78 -7.67 11.87 3.90
C VAL A 78 -7.97 11.45 2.46
N ALA A 79 -8.47 10.25 2.25
CA ALA A 79 -8.85 9.73 0.94
C ALA A 79 -10.00 10.54 0.32
N ASP A 80 -10.99 10.94 1.13
CA ASP A 80 -12.09 11.82 0.68
C ASP A 80 -11.57 13.18 0.22
N ARG A 81 -10.61 13.75 0.95
CA ARG A 81 -10.02 15.04 0.66
C ARG A 81 -9.08 14.99 -0.54
N GLU A 82 -8.20 13.99 -0.59
CA GLU A 82 -7.13 13.88 -1.58
C GLU A 82 -7.50 13.00 -2.80
N LYS A 83 -8.70 12.41 -2.80
CA LYS A 83 -9.27 11.63 -3.91
C LYS A 83 -8.42 10.44 -4.34
N PHE A 84 -8.10 9.53 -3.43
CA PHE A 84 -7.46 8.25 -3.70
C PHE A 84 -8.26 7.07 -3.12
N ALA A 85 -8.17 5.91 -3.75
CA ALA A 85 -8.75 4.67 -3.23
C ALA A 85 -7.86 4.06 -2.14
N VAL A 86 -8.46 3.41 -1.14
CA VAL A 86 -7.72 2.72 -0.06
C VAL A 86 -8.11 1.25 -0.04
N CYS A 87 -7.11 0.37 -0.10
CA CYS A 87 -7.27 -1.07 0.08
C CYS A 87 -6.58 -1.51 1.38
N TYR A 88 -7.35 -1.97 2.34
CA TYR A 88 -6.85 -2.61 3.56
C TYR A 88 -6.78 -4.11 3.33
N ALA A 89 -5.61 -4.62 3.01
CA ALA A 89 -5.41 -6.04 2.74
C ALA A 89 -5.30 -6.85 4.05
N GLN A 90 -5.80 -8.10 4.03
CA GLN A 90 -5.72 -9.01 5.16
C GLN A 90 -4.61 -10.04 4.96
N GLY A 91 -3.67 -10.09 5.91
CA GLY A 91 -2.64 -11.10 5.99
C GLY A 91 -3.20 -12.50 6.27
N ALA A 92 -2.50 -13.53 5.83
CA ALA A 92 -2.84 -14.92 6.14
C ALA A 92 -2.49 -15.28 7.59
N LYS A 93 -3.00 -16.40 8.08
CA LYS A 93 -2.63 -16.91 9.42
C LYS A 93 -1.37 -17.77 9.34
N ASP A 94 -0.46 -17.55 10.28
CA ASP A 94 0.68 -18.42 10.50
C ASP A 94 0.32 -19.68 11.32
N ALA A 95 1.31 -20.51 11.62
CA ALA A 95 1.14 -21.73 12.42
C ALA A 95 0.67 -21.47 13.86
N ARG A 96 0.81 -20.23 14.35
CA ARG A 96 0.33 -19.79 15.66
C ARG A 96 -1.13 -19.27 15.60
N GLY A 97 -1.76 -19.33 14.43
CA GLY A 97 -3.09 -18.81 14.18
C GLY A 97 -3.19 -17.28 14.13
N LYS A 98 -2.05 -16.59 14.06
CA LYS A 98 -1.97 -15.13 13.99
C LYS A 98 -1.93 -14.65 12.54
N THR A 99 -2.73 -13.67 12.22
CA THR A 99 -2.69 -12.99 10.93
C THR A 99 -1.39 -12.22 10.76
N CYS A 100 -0.72 -12.38 9.63
CA CYS A 100 0.58 -11.77 9.40
C CYS A 100 0.93 -11.69 7.91
N TRP A 101 1.99 -10.98 7.63
CA TRP A 101 2.69 -10.95 6.35
C TRP A 101 3.94 -11.83 6.46
N ASN A 102 4.18 -12.64 5.46
CA ASN A 102 5.36 -13.51 5.40
C ASN A 102 6.59 -12.68 5.02
N VAL A 103 7.30 -12.24 6.03
CA VAL A 103 8.52 -11.43 5.90
C VAL A 103 9.79 -12.20 6.25
N GLY A 104 9.65 -13.50 6.47
CA GLY A 104 10.79 -14.37 6.79
C GLY A 104 11.22 -14.32 8.25
N TYR A 105 10.30 -14.11 9.19
CA TYR A 105 10.60 -14.33 10.60
C TYR A 105 11.01 -15.79 10.84
N PRO A 106 11.89 -16.09 11.82
CA PRO A 106 12.32 -17.45 12.10
C PRO A 106 11.17 -18.44 12.30
N PHE A 107 10.09 -18.01 12.95
CA PHE A 107 8.91 -18.84 13.18
C PHE A 107 7.96 -18.95 11.98
N GLN A 108 8.22 -18.22 10.88
CA GLN A 108 7.46 -18.31 9.62
C GLN A 108 8.03 -19.31 8.61
N SER A 109 9.09 -20.04 8.95
CA SER A 109 9.77 -20.98 8.04
C SER A 109 8.85 -22.01 7.38
N GLY A 110 7.72 -22.34 8.00
CA GLY A 110 6.68 -23.23 7.45
C GLY A 110 5.57 -22.52 6.66
N LEU A 111 5.54 -21.19 6.64
CA LEU A 111 4.49 -20.42 5.99
C LEU A 111 4.67 -20.45 4.46
N LYS A 112 3.64 -20.90 3.75
CA LYS A 112 3.66 -21.08 2.27
C LYS A 112 3.06 -19.94 1.49
N THR A 113 2.64 -18.87 2.17
CA THR A 113 2.05 -17.71 1.50
C THR A 113 3.10 -16.90 0.77
N ASP A 114 2.78 -16.51 -0.45
CA ASP A 114 3.54 -15.55 -1.25
C ASP A 114 2.81 -14.22 -1.20
N ASP A 115 3.09 -13.44 -0.16
CA ASP A 115 2.42 -12.17 0.05
C ASP A 115 2.91 -11.08 -0.92
N VAL A 116 4.12 -11.22 -1.45
CA VAL A 116 4.64 -10.33 -2.51
C VAL A 116 3.79 -10.46 -3.77
N ASP A 117 3.59 -11.68 -4.26
CA ASP A 117 2.76 -11.93 -5.43
C ASP A 117 1.28 -11.59 -5.18
N PHE A 118 0.77 -11.89 -3.97
CA PHE A 118 -0.60 -11.54 -3.57
C PHE A 118 -0.85 -10.03 -3.66
N LEU A 119 -0.03 -9.21 -3.04
CA LEU A 119 -0.20 -7.76 -3.01
C LEU A 119 -0.11 -7.16 -4.41
N CYS A 120 0.82 -7.62 -5.24
CA CYS A 120 0.92 -7.19 -6.62
C CYS A 120 -0.33 -7.55 -7.44
N LYS A 121 -0.83 -8.78 -7.31
CA LYS A 121 -2.01 -9.24 -8.05
C LYS A 121 -3.29 -8.57 -7.57
N LEU A 122 -3.44 -8.37 -6.26
CA LEU A 122 -4.58 -7.64 -5.70
C LEU A 122 -4.58 -6.20 -6.21
N ALA A 123 -3.44 -5.49 -6.15
CA ALA A 123 -3.35 -4.14 -6.69
C ALA A 123 -3.71 -4.08 -8.18
N ARG A 124 -3.20 -5.00 -9.01
CA ARG A 124 -3.53 -5.07 -10.44
C ARG A 124 -5.02 -5.34 -10.70
N HIS A 125 -5.63 -6.19 -9.88
CA HIS A 125 -7.07 -6.43 -9.93
C HIS A 125 -7.85 -5.14 -9.66
N LEU A 126 -7.53 -4.44 -8.56
CA LEU A 126 -8.21 -3.18 -8.19
C LEU A 126 -8.00 -2.08 -9.24
N GLN A 127 -6.78 -1.93 -9.74
CA GLN A 127 -6.47 -0.97 -10.81
C GLN A 127 -7.34 -1.21 -12.06
N LYS A 128 -7.55 -2.47 -12.43
CA LYS A 128 -8.37 -2.84 -13.59
C LYS A 128 -9.86 -2.65 -13.30
N GLU A 129 -10.33 -3.14 -12.17
CA GLU A 129 -11.77 -3.16 -11.81
C GLU A 129 -12.32 -1.76 -11.60
N TYR A 130 -11.54 -0.88 -10.96
CA TYR A 130 -11.97 0.47 -10.59
C TYR A 130 -11.30 1.57 -11.41
N ASN A 131 -10.60 1.21 -12.49
CA ASN A 131 -9.89 2.15 -13.36
C ASN A 131 -8.92 3.08 -12.57
N LEU A 132 -8.19 2.49 -11.60
CA LEU A 132 -7.21 3.21 -10.78
C LEU A 132 -5.84 3.26 -11.45
N SER A 133 -5.01 4.20 -10.98
CA SER A 133 -3.68 4.44 -11.55
C SER A 133 -2.74 3.26 -11.34
N ARG A 134 -2.08 2.86 -12.42
CA ARG A 134 -0.98 1.90 -12.36
C ARG A 134 0.31 2.55 -11.85
N ASN A 135 0.43 3.84 -12.07
CA ASN A 135 1.64 4.61 -11.80
C ASN A 135 1.62 5.28 -10.42
N ASN A 136 0.43 5.49 -9.86
CA ASN A 136 0.24 6.10 -8.55
C ASN A 136 -0.34 5.08 -7.56
N THR A 137 0.36 3.96 -7.38
CA THR A 137 0.02 2.95 -6.38
C THR A 137 1.06 2.97 -5.28
N PHE A 138 0.62 3.14 -4.04
CA PHE A 138 1.43 3.33 -2.86
C PHE A 138 1.18 2.21 -1.85
N LEU A 139 2.17 1.93 -1.01
CA LEU A 139 2.08 0.92 0.03
C LEU A 139 2.48 1.49 1.38
N THR A 140 1.66 1.28 2.39
CA THR A 140 1.99 1.60 3.78
C THR A 140 1.60 0.45 4.70
N GLY A 141 2.22 0.37 5.85
CA GLY A 141 1.89 -0.64 6.82
C GLY A 141 2.62 -0.44 8.14
N MET A 142 2.07 -0.99 9.21
CA MET A 142 2.60 -0.85 10.55
C MET A 142 3.26 -2.13 11.03
N SER A 143 4.41 -2.04 11.73
CA SER A 143 5.13 -3.17 12.33
C SER A 143 5.40 -4.26 11.26
N ASN A 144 4.91 -5.48 11.39
CA ASN A 144 5.01 -6.55 10.37
C ASN A 144 4.52 -6.09 8.97
N GLY A 145 3.51 -5.21 8.89
CA GLY A 145 3.12 -4.57 7.63
C GLY A 145 4.16 -3.58 7.11
N GLY A 146 4.85 -2.88 7.99
CA GLY A 146 5.97 -2.00 7.65
C GLY A 146 7.20 -2.78 7.14
N GLU A 147 7.49 -3.92 7.74
CA GLU A 147 8.53 -4.84 7.26
C GLU A 147 8.19 -5.42 5.89
N MET A 148 6.89 -5.69 5.64
CA MET A 148 6.43 -6.06 4.32
C MET A 148 6.61 -4.92 3.31
N CYS A 149 6.48 -3.65 3.71
CA CYS A 149 6.81 -2.51 2.84
C CYS A 149 8.28 -2.53 2.42
N TYR A 150 9.21 -2.79 3.34
CA TYR A 150 10.63 -2.96 3.01
C TYR A 150 10.86 -4.14 2.06
N LEU A 151 10.26 -5.31 2.36
CA LEU A 151 10.38 -6.49 1.50
C LEU A 151 9.88 -6.22 0.07
N MET A 152 8.76 -5.52 -0.06
CA MET A 152 8.23 -5.10 -1.37
C MET A 152 9.17 -4.13 -2.07
N ALA A 153 9.76 -3.18 -1.35
CA ALA A 153 10.72 -2.24 -1.91
C ALA A 153 11.99 -2.91 -2.45
N TYR A 154 12.45 -3.97 -1.80
CA TYR A 154 13.57 -4.78 -2.30
C TYR A 154 13.19 -5.64 -3.51
N LEU A 155 12.08 -6.36 -3.44
CA LEU A 155 11.73 -7.38 -4.43
C LEU A 155 10.96 -6.83 -5.65
N ARG A 156 10.20 -5.74 -5.46
CA ARG A 156 9.35 -5.15 -6.48
C ARG A 156 9.49 -3.62 -6.55
N PRO A 157 10.71 -3.11 -6.75
CA PRO A 157 10.97 -1.67 -6.84
C PRO A 157 10.27 -1.01 -8.05
N ASP A 158 9.82 -1.83 -9.01
CA ASP A 158 9.10 -1.43 -10.22
C ASP A 158 7.59 -1.31 -10.03
N PHE A 159 7.06 -1.65 -8.84
CA PHE A 159 5.62 -1.82 -8.69
C PHE A 159 4.92 -0.67 -7.95
N PHE A 160 5.49 -0.22 -6.84
CA PHE A 160 4.93 0.87 -6.04
C PHE A 160 5.66 2.19 -6.31
N ALA A 161 4.89 3.28 -6.48
CA ALA A 161 5.45 4.61 -6.66
C ALA A 161 6.23 5.10 -5.43
N ALA A 162 5.79 4.71 -4.25
CA ALA A 162 6.49 4.89 -2.99
C ALA A 162 5.98 3.89 -1.94
N VAL A 163 6.78 3.69 -0.90
CA VAL A 163 6.42 2.90 0.28
C VAL A 163 6.58 3.73 1.57
N ALA A 164 5.70 3.50 2.54
CA ALA A 164 5.73 4.20 3.82
C ALA A 164 5.61 3.21 4.99
N PRO A 165 6.70 2.54 5.42
CA PRO A 165 6.71 1.75 6.62
C PRO A 165 6.49 2.61 7.87
N ILE A 166 5.70 2.11 8.83
CA ILE A 166 5.42 2.73 10.13
C ILE A 166 5.85 1.74 11.21
N SER A 167 6.82 2.11 12.03
CA SER A 167 7.45 1.20 13.01
C SER A 167 7.82 -0.16 12.40
N GLY A 168 8.19 -0.15 11.12
CA GLY A 168 8.68 -1.30 10.38
C GLY A 168 10.20 -1.40 10.52
N LEU A 169 10.73 -2.59 10.32
CA LEU A 169 12.15 -2.85 10.47
C LEU A 169 12.71 -3.55 9.23
N THR A 170 13.92 -3.18 8.87
CA THR A 170 14.67 -3.94 7.88
C THR A 170 15.34 -5.14 8.59
N LEU A 171 14.85 -6.34 8.29
CA LEU A 171 15.48 -7.55 8.79
C LEU A 171 16.89 -7.72 8.20
N VAL A 172 17.82 -8.18 9.01
CA VAL A 172 19.23 -8.36 8.60
C VAL A 172 19.35 -9.29 7.39
N TRP A 173 18.49 -10.30 7.27
CA TRP A 173 18.51 -11.19 6.12
C TRP A 173 18.13 -10.46 4.83
N MET A 174 17.15 -9.51 4.88
CA MET A 174 16.77 -8.70 3.71
C MET A 174 17.97 -7.87 3.23
N ASP A 175 18.66 -7.22 4.15
CA ASP A 175 19.83 -6.41 3.84
C ASP A 175 21.01 -7.23 3.28
N LYS A 176 21.19 -8.46 3.75
CA LYS A 176 22.29 -9.32 3.32
C LYS A 176 22.03 -10.07 2.01
N GLU A 177 20.81 -10.49 1.79
CA GLU A 177 20.47 -11.42 0.71
C GLU A 177 19.72 -10.77 -0.44
N LEU A 178 19.07 -9.61 -0.18
CA LEU A 178 18.33 -8.89 -1.20
C LEU A 178 19.11 -7.69 -1.71
N HIS A 179 19.23 -7.61 -3.02
CA HIS A 179 19.80 -6.45 -3.69
C HIS A 179 18.69 -5.70 -4.41
N SER A 180 18.42 -4.47 -3.99
CA SER A 180 17.45 -3.63 -4.70
C SER A 180 17.90 -3.42 -6.14
N LYS A 181 16.95 -3.59 -7.08
CA LYS A 181 17.20 -3.25 -8.49
C LYS A 181 17.06 -1.75 -8.78
N GLY A 182 16.91 -0.97 -7.73
CA GLY A 182 16.78 0.47 -7.73
C GLY A 182 15.91 0.92 -6.56
N PRO A 183 16.22 2.06 -5.93
CA PRO A 183 15.54 2.53 -4.75
C PRO A 183 14.13 3.04 -5.08
N VAL A 184 13.15 2.56 -4.30
CA VAL A 184 11.79 3.12 -4.27
C VAL A 184 11.80 4.32 -3.32
N PRO A 185 11.13 5.44 -3.62
CA PRO A 185 10.89 6.48 -2.62
C PRO A 185 10.31 5.89 -1.34
N LEU A 186 10.94 6.19 -0.20
CA LEU A 186 10.62 5.58 1.08
C LEU A 186 10.45 6.66 2.16
N MET A 187 9.40 6.53 2.97
CA MET A 187 9.18 7.36 4.15
C MET A 187 9.01 6.47 5.39
N GLU A 188 10.06 6.30 6.19
CA GLU A 188 9.98 5.62 7.48
C GLU A 188 9.38 6.56 8.54
N VAL A 189 8.42 6.06 9.31
CA VAL A 189 7.84 6.76 10.46
C VAL A 189 8.06 5.89 11.70
N HIS A 190 8.86 6.37 12.66
CA HIS A 190 9.26 5.56 13.80
C HIS A 190 9.39 6.36 15.08
N GLY A 191 9.00 5.76 16.20
CA GLY A 191 9.21 6.32 17.51
C GLY A 191 10.59 5.97 18.08
N THR A 192 11.38 6.96 18.48
CA THR A 192 12.71 6.71 19.07
C THR A 192 12.67 5.98 20.41
N SER A 193 11.49 5.88 21.03
CA SER A 193 11.26 5.14 22.29
C SER A 193 10.41 3.88 22.07
N ASP A 194 10.29 3.40 20.83
CA ASP A 194 9.59 2.15 20.54
C ASP A 194 10.30 0.98 21.23
N LYS A 195 9.53 0.23 22.03
CA LYS A 195 10.05 -0.92 22.82
C LYS A 195 9.80 -2.26 22.13
N THR A 196 8.99 -2.27 21.07
CA THR A 196 8.66 -3.48 20.32
C THR A 196 9.50 -3.57 19.07
N SER A 197 9.51 -2.51 18.26
CA SER A 197 10.36 -2.34 17.11
C SER A 197 11.45 -1.33 17.47
N ALA A 198 12.49 -1.79 18.17
CA ALA A 198 13.47 -0.90 18.80
C ALA A 198 14.20 -0.04 17.76
N TRP A 199 14.20 1.29 17.98
CA TRP A 199 14.93 2.26 17.16
C TRP A 199 16.41 1.90 16.94
N ALA A 200 17.04 1.37 17.98
CA ALA A 200 18.45 0.98 17.96
C ALA A 200 18.71 -0.32 17.19
N GLY A 201 17.66 -1.01 16.72
CA GLY A 201 17.79 -2.33 16.13
C GLY A 201 17.93 -3.45 17.17
N GLU A 202 18.00 -4.68 16.67
CA GLU A 202 18.18 -5.87 17.50
C GLU A 202 18.95 -6.95 16.70
N PRO A 203 20.28 -6.89 16.67
CA PRO A 203 21.10 -7.76 15.83
C PRO A 203 21.17 -9.21 16.32
N GLU A 204 20.88 -9.47 17.59
CA GLU A 204 21.04 -10.79 18.22
C GLU A 204 19.75 -11.64 18.22
N ASN A 205 18.63 -11.10 17.70
CA ASN A 205 17.35 -11.81 17.67
C ASN A 205 16.83 -12.27 19.05
N GLU A 206 17.02 -11.46 20.09
CA GLU A 206 16.58 -11.78 21.46
C GLU A 206 15.05 -11.85 21.55
N GLY A 207 14.33 -10.99 20.79
CA GLY A 207 12.86 -10.98 20.74
C GLY A 207 12.25 -12.12 19.92
N GLY A 208 13.06 -12.87 19.15
CA GLY A 208 12.59 -13.98 18.31
C GLY A 208 11.88 -13.59 17.03
N TRP A 209 11.90 -12.29 16.66
CA TRP A 209 11.34 -11.76 15.42
C TRP A 209 12.33 -11.77 14.24
N GLY A 210 13.54 -12.23 14.47
CA GLY A 210 14.66 -12.12 13.56
C GLY A 210 15.56 -10.94 13.97
N ALA A 211 16.82 -11.00 13.55
CA ALA A 211 17.72 -9.86 13.72
C ALA A 211 17.34 -8.73 12.76
N TYR A 212 17.42 -7.48 13.21
CA TYR A 212 17.11 -6.32 12.38
C TYR A 212 18.05 -5.13 12.63
N LEU A 213 18.20 -4.31 11.59
CA LEU A 213 19.02 -3.11 11.62
C LEU A 213 18.40 -2.03 12.50
N SER A 214 19.24 -1.13 13.02
CA SER A 214 18.71 0.12 13.58
C SER A 214 18.02 0.93 12.49
N VAL A 215 16.97 1.68 12.86
CA VAL A 215 16.23 2.52 11.93
C VAL A 215 17.14 3.52 11.20
N PRO A 216 18.05 4.26 11.89
CA PRO A 216 18.97 5.15 11.20
C PRO A 216 19.86 4.44 10.18
N MET A 217 20.33 3.22 10.50
CA MET A 217 21.17 2.46 9.58
C MET A 217 20.39 2.02 8.34
N ALA A 218 19.18 1.50 8.52
CA ALA A 218 18.32 1.07 7.42
C ALA A 218 18.01 2.22 6.47
N VAL A 219 17.63 3.38 7.01
CA VAL A 219 17.32 4.59 6.22
C VAL A 219 18.57 5.13 5.53
N ALA A 220 19.71 5.19 6.21
CA ALA A 220 20.97 5.66 5.62
C ALA A 220 21.41 4.75 4.45
N LYS A 221 21.31 3.42 4.61
CA LYS A 221 21.60 2.49 3.50
C LYS A 221 20.67 2.73 2.32
N TRP A 222 19.37 2.92 2.56
CA TRP A 222 18.41 3.24 1.51
C TRP A 222 18.74 4.55 0.79
N ALA A 223 19.13 5.58 1.53
CA ALA A 223 19.57 6.86 0.97
C ALA A 223 20.83 6.71 0.10
N VAL A 224 21.78 5.86 0.52
CA VAL A 224 22.99 5.56 -0.27
C VAL A 224 22.63 4.85 -1.58
N GLU A 225 21.76 3.84 -1.53
CA GLU A 225 21.27 3.16 -2.74
C GLU A 225 20.53 4.11 -3.68
N ALA A 226 19.76 5.05 -3.10
CA ALA A 226 19.08 6.11 -3.84
C ALA A 226 20.02 7.20 -4.37
N LYS A 227 21.33 7.10 -4.09
CA LYS A 227 22.35 8.09 -4.45
C LYS A 227 22.03 9.50 -3.94
N CYS A 228 21.38 9.58 -2.77
CA CYS A 228 21.13 10.87 -2.14
C CYS A 228 22.43 11.60 -1.84
N THR A 229 22.46 12.91 -2.10
CA THR A 229 23.68 13.74 -2.01
C THR A 229 23.73 14.58 -0.75
N HIS A 230 22.58 14.83 -0.11
CA HIS A 230 22.51 15.64 1.10
C HIS A 230 21.28 15.28 1.93
N GLU A 231 21.34 15.63 3.21
CA GLU A 231 20.27 15.51 4.18
C GLU A 231 19.80 16.90 4.62
N VAL A 232 18.50 17.04 4.78
CA VAL A 232 17.86 18.22 5.40
C VAL A 232 17.07 17.76 6.62
N THR A 233 17.37 18.33 7.77
CA THR A 233 16.67 18.03 9.03
C THR A 233 15.77 19.20 9.42
N GLU A 234 14.54 18.89 9.77
CA GLU A 234 13.52 19.86 10.20
C GLU A 234 12.78 19.34 11.44
N THR A 235 12.70 20.16 12.48
CA THR A 235 11.82 19.85 13.62
C THR A 235 10.45 20.44 13.35
N LEU A 236 9.44 19.57 13.26
CA LEU A 236 8.06 19.99 13.01
C LEU A 236 7.44 20.63 14.26
N PRO A 237 6.45 21.54 14.09
CA PRO A 237 5.77 22.15 15.21
C PRO A 237 5.21 21.12 16.20
N LYS A 238 5.61 21.24 17.48
CA LYS A 238 5.25 20.31 18.53
C LYS A 238 3.76 20.44 18.87
N LYS A 239 3.01 19.34 18.72
CA LYS A 239 1.65 19.22 19.26
C LYS A 239 1.66 18.44 20.57
N ARG A 240 2.00 17.16 20.53
CA ARG A 240 2.07 16.24 21.66
C ARG A 240 3.47 15.68 21.85
N ASN A 241 4.05 15.21 20.77
CA ASN A 241 5.40 14.68 20.72
C ASN A 241 6.27 15.59 19.85
N GLU A 242 7.57 15.57 20.10
CA GLU A 242 8.53 16.12 19.15
C GLU A 242 8.61 15.21 17.92
N VAL A 243 8.59 15.81 16.74
CA VAL A 243 8.75 15.12 15.48
C VAL A 243 9.89 15.76 14.71
N VAL A 244 10.90 14.98 14.40
CA VAL A 244 12.03 15.40 13.58
C VAL A 244 11.91 14.71 12.23
N LEU A 245 11.94 15.48 11.16
CA LEU A 245 11.90 15.01 9.78
C LEU A 245 13.31 15.07 9.20
N HIS A 246 13.82 13.93 8.77
CA HIS A 246 15.07 13.76 8.03
C HIS A 246 14.75 13.50 6.57
N ARG A 247 15.14 14.40 5.67
CA ARG A 247 14.95 14.26 4.23
C ARG A 247 16.29 14.00 3.56
N TYR A 248 16.42 12.88 2.91
CA TYR A 248 17.56 12.55 2.05
C TYR A 248 17.19 12.93 0.62
N CYS A 249 17.95 13.83 0.03
CA CYS A 249 17.63 14.51 -1.22
C CYS A 249 18.72 14.34 -2.27
N GLY A 250 18.39 14.70 -3.53
CA GLY A 250 19.32 14.66 -4.66
C GLY A 250 19.54 13.25 -5.21
N GLY A 251 18.74 12.29 -4.78
CA GLY A 251 18.80 10.91 -5.26
C GLY A 251 18.14 10.70 -6.64
N GLU A 252 18.43 9.56 -7.24
CA GLU A 252 17.81 9.10 -8.48
C GLU A 252 16.73 8.07 -8.12
N PRO A 253 15.42 8.35 -8.29
CA PRO A 253 14.39 7.34 -8.08
C PRO A 253 14.51 6.24 -9.14
N ALA A 254 14.41 4.99 -8.70
CA ALA A 254 14.39 3.84 -9.62
C ALA A 254 13.12 3.81 -10.47
N TRP A 255 12.05 4.34 -9.94
CA TRP A 255 10.76 4.32 -10.60
C TRP A 255 10.73 5.40 -11.69
N LYS A 256 10.85 4.94 -12.93
CA LYS A 256 10.56 5.74 -14.12
C LYS A 256 9.17 5.33 -14.56
N GLY A 257 8.16 6.14 -14.19
CA GLY A 257 6.79 5.91 -14.63
C GLY A 257 6.76 5.46 -16.09
N GLY A 258 6.24 4.27 -16.33
CA GLY A 258 6.04 3.69 -17.65
C GLY A 258 4.56 3.67 -18.01
#